data_e572a501827c2ed8c99c7848ff2c741b
#
_entry.id   e572a501827c2ed8c99c7848ff2c741b
#
_cell.length_a   1.000
_cell.length_b   1.000
_cell.length_c   1.000
_cell.angle_alpha   90.00
_cell.angle_beta   90.00
_cell.angle_gamma   90.00
#
_symmetry.space_group_name_H-M   'P 1'
#
loop_
_entity.id
_entity.type
_entity.pdbx_description
1 polymer ?
#
loop_
_entity_poly.entity_id
_entity_poly.type
_entity_poly.pdbx_seq_one_letter_code
_entity_poly.pdbx_strand_id
1 'polypeptide(L)'
;MSKSELKPAVVFEQFAKINQIPRPSKREEKMIAYLKEWGESHGLETSVDETGNVIIRKPATKGMENRKGVILQSHMDMVCDKLVDYQIDFDNDPIKTYIDGEWLTAEGTTLGADDGIGCAMELAVLASDDIEHGPIECVFTRDEETGLTGALGMKAGFMRGDYLINLDSEDEGEIFVSCAGGRNTSAKFTFSREQAPAGSFFMRGQLKGLVGGHSGDDINKQRANAIKLLGRFLFQEINRYQGVRLAQFNSGKLHNAIPRDGVFVIAVPHDVKENVKADWNVFASQVEEEFHVTDTQMVWTMESTDAEPVIEDAVARRFIYALQAVDNGIYAICQDPELNGMVETSSNIASIVTSETEINILSSQRSNVMSNLDNMCATIEACFVLAGAEVKHSDGYPAWKMRAHSELQKIVKESYIKLFGKEPIVRGIHAGLECGLFSERYPNLDMVSFGPTLRFVHTPEERLHIPTVQMVWDHLKDVLKNIPAK
;
A
#
# COMPACT_ATOMS: atom_id res chain seq x y z
N MET A 1 -2.36 2.47 33.56
CA MET A 1 -3.32 3.56 33.27
C MET A 1 -4.70 2.90 33.16
N SER A 2 -5.75 3.44 33.75
CA SER A 2 -7.13 2.93 33.52
C SER A 2 -7.72 3.56 32.27
N LYS A 3 -8.69 2.90 31.62
CA LYS A 3 -9.37 3.47 30.43
C LYS A 3 -9.96 4.87 30.67
N SER A 4 -10.30 5.21 31.92
CA SER A 4 -10.81 6.52 32.34
C SER A 4 -9.73 7.63 32.42
N GLU A 5 -8.46 7.28 32.28
CA GLU A 5 -7.32 8.21 32.32
C GLU A 5 -6.74 8.52 30.94
N LEU A 6 -7.32 7.94 29.88
CA LEU A 6 -6.86 8.18 28.51
C LEU A 6 -7.13 9.65 28.10
N LYS A 7 -6.12 10.26 27.46
CA LYS A 7 -6.21 11.64 26.98
C LYS A 7 -5.86 11.71 25.48
N PRO A 8 -6.61 12.51 24.71
CA PRO A 8 -7.75 13.33 25.11
C PRO A 8 -9.01 12.46 25.32
N ALA A 9 -9.68 12.62 26.44
CA ALA A 9 -10.84 11.80 26.80
C ALA A 9 -11.93 11.81 25.73
N VAL A 10 -12.22 12.98 25.15
CA VAL A 10 -13.23 13.15 24.10
C VAL A 10 -12.98 12.28 22.86
N VAL A 11 -11.74 12.07 22.46
CA VAL A 11 -11.38 11.20 21.32
C VAL A 11 -11.50 9.73 21.70
N PHE A 12 -10.92 9.33 22.84
CA PHE A 12 -10.98 7.94 23.27
C PHE A 12 -12.38 7.46 23.65
N GLU A 13 -13.28 8.36 24.09
CA GLU A 13 -14.69 8.06 24.28
C GLU A 13 -15.40 7.74 22.96
N GLN A 14 -15.11 8.49 21.88
CA GLN A 14 -15.64 8.18 20.55
C GLN A 14 -15.03 6.88 20.00
N PHE A 15 -13.71 6.70 20.14
CA PHE A 15 -13.06 5.48 19.70
C PHE A 15 -13.60 4.22 20.40
N ALA A 16 -13.86 4.33 21.71
CA ALA A 16 -14.47 3.22 22.45
C ALA A 16 -15.89 2.88 21.95
N LYS A 17 -16.67 3.86 21.49
CA LYS A 17 -17.98 3.63 20.88
C LYS A 17 -17.85 3.00 19.50
N ILE A 18 -16.93 3.50 18.67
CA ILE A 18 -16.64 2.95 17.34
C ILE A 18 -16.26 1.46 17.45
N ASN A 19 -15.43 1.09 18.41
CA ASN A 19 -15.02 -0.31 18.64
C ASN A 19 -16.14 -1.24 19.12
N GLN A 20 -17.32 -0.71 19.50
CA GLN A 20 -18.52 -1.51 19.73
C GLN A 20 -19.28 -1.86 18.44
N ILE A 21 -18.90 -1.24 17.30
CA ILE A 21 -19.63 -1.36 16.04
C ILE A 21 -18.81 -2.19 15.07
N PRO A 22 -19.29 -3.37 14.68
CA PRO A 22 -18.67 -4.16 13.61
C PRO A 22 -18.63 -3.38 12.29
N ARG A 23 -17.43 -3.31 11.68
CA ARG A 23 -17.17 -2.50 10.48
C ARG A 23 -16.12 -3.13 9.54
N PRO A 24 -16.20 -4.44 9.27
CA PRO A 24 -15.26 -5.05 8.32
C PRO A 24 -15.46 -4.45 6.93
N SER A 25 -14.37 -4.31 6.18
CA SER A 25 -14.39 -3.79 4.79
C SER A 25 -15.46 -4.49 3.96
N LYS A 26 -16.20 -3.73 3.16
CA LYS A 26 -17.39 -4.12 2.35
C LYS A 26 -18.66 -4.47 3.15
N ARG A 27 -18.62 -4.38 4.48
CA ARG A 27 -19.76 -4.71 5.35
C ARG A 27 -19.94 -3.66 6.46
N GLU A 28 -19.85 -2.38 6.07
CA GLU A 28 -19.86 -1.22 6.97
C GLU A 28 -21.30 -0.69 7.28
N GLU A 29 -22.34 -1.40 6.89
CA GLU A 29 -23.72 -0.92 7.02
C GLU A 29 -24.09 -0.49 8.45
N LYS A 30 -23.55 -1.18 9.47
CA LYS A 30 -23.75 -0.81 10.88
C LYS A 30 -23.07 0.51 11.23
N MET A 31 -21.85 0.71 10.71
CA MET A 31 -21.09 1.95 10.94
C MET A 31 -21.72 3.13 10.19
N ILE A 32 -22.17 2.95 8.96
CA ILE A 32 -22.91 3.94 8.18
C ILE A 32 -24.17 4.38 8.92
N ALA A 33 -24.95 3.42 9.41
CA ALA A 33 -26.17 3.70 10.19
C ALA A 33 -25.85 4.48 11.47
N TYR A 34 -24.80 4.07 12.21
CA TYR A 34 -24.34 4.75 13.40
C TYR A 34 -23.93 6.21 13.13
N LEU A 35 -23.08 6.45 12.14
CA LEU A 35 -22.62 7.80 11.79
C LEU A 35 -23.77 8.70 11.36
N LYS A 36 -24.72 8.16 10.59
CA LYS A 36 -25.92 8.89 10.18
C LYS A 36 -26.78 9.28 11.39
N GLU A 37 -27.12 8.32 12.24
CA GLU A 37 -27.92 8.57 13.46
C GLU A 37 -27.19 9.54 14.41
N TRP A 38 -25.86 9.37 14.53
CA TRP A 38 -25.04 10.25 15.35
C TRP A 38 -25.12 11.70 14.90
N GLY A 39 -24.92 11.98 13.61
CA GLY A 39 -25.00 13.33 13.06
C GLY A 39 -26.40 13.95 13.18
N GLU A 40 -27.44 13.19 12.82
CA GLU A 40 -28.85 13.62 12.94
C GLU A 40 -29.23 13.91 14.39
N SER A 41 -28.83 13.08 15.36
CA SER A 41 -29.10 13.28 16.78
C SER A 41 -28.43 14.51 17.40
N HIS A 42 -27.31 14.96 16.79
CA HIS A 42 -26.63 16.21 17.16
C HIS A 42 -27.10 17.42 16.36
N GLY A 43 -28.17 17.27 15.56
CA GLY A 43 -28.77 18.36 14.76
C GLY A 43 -27.84 18.86 13.62
N LEU A 44 -26.90 18.04 13.17
CA LEU A 44 -25.96 18.37 12.11
C LEU A 44 -26.44 17.90 10.73
N GLU A 45 -26.15 18.69 9.68
CA GLU A 45 -26.41 18.28 8.30
C GLU A 45 -25.64 17.00 7.98
N THR A 46 -26.36 15.90 7.74
CA THR A 46 -25.76 14.57 7.49
C THR A 46 -26.29 14.01 6.18
N SER A 47 -25.40 13.48 5.36
CA SER A 47 -25.73 12.87 4.07
C SER A 47 -24.91 11.59 3.86
N VAL A 48 -25.52 10.65 3.13
CA VAL A 48 -24.86 9.42 2.68
C VAL A 48 -24.94 9.40 1.16
N ASP A 49 -23.80 9.16 0.48
CA ASP A 49 -23.81 9.06 -0.98
C ASP A 49 -24.22 7.66 -1.46
N GLU A 50 -24.32 7.49 -2.78
CA GLU A 50 -24.73 6.22 -3.40
C GLU A 50 -23.75 5.07 -3.13
N THR A 51 -22.49 5.38 -2.80
CA THR A 51 -21.43 4.42 -2.49
C THR A 51 -21.46 4.00 -1.02
N GLY A 52 -22.05 4.84 -0.16
CA GLY A 52 -22.14 4.62 1.30
C GLY A 52 -21.15 5.47 2.10
N ASN A 53 -20.47 6.43 1.48
CA ASN A 53 -19.68 7.41 2.22
C ASN A 53 -20.62 8.31 3.02
N VAL A 54 -20.22 8.66 4.23
CA VAL A 54 -21.00 9.55 5.11
C VAL A 54 -20.29 10.88 5.20
N ILE A 55 -21.06 11.98 5.10
CA ILE A 55 -20.59 13.34 5.37
C ILE A 55 -21.45 13.99 6.42
N ILE A 56 -20.80 14.58 7.44
CA ILE A 56 -21.45 15.33 8.52
C ILE A 56 -20.88 16.74 8.52
N ARG A 57 -21.74 17.76 8.43
CA ARG A 57 -21.35 19.17 8.34
C ARG A 57 -21.64 19.93 9.60
N LYS A 58 -20.65 20.68 10.07
CA LYS A 58 -20.76 21.57 11.22
C LYS A 58 -20.55 23.01 10.78
N PRO A 59 -21.49 23.94 11.12
CA PRO A 59 -21.30 25.35 10.88
C PRO A 59 -20.08 25.92 11.63
N ALA A 60 -19.51 26.99 11.11
CA ALA A 60 -18.39 27.69 11.76
C ALA A 60 -18.79 28.15 13.18
N THR A 61 -17.81 28.18 14.07
CA THR A 61 -17.95 28.82 15.38
C THR A 61 -18.07 30.32 15.21
N LYS A 62 -18.71 30.98 16.19
CA LYS A 62 -18.99 32.42 16.14
C LYS A 62 -17.74 33.25 15.91
N GLY A 63 -17.76 34.06 14.85
CA GLY A 63 -16.63 34.90 14.44
C GLY A 63 -15.67 34.23 13.46
N MET A 64 -15.91 32.96 13.09
CA MET A 64 -15.10 32.19 12.14
C MET A 64 -15.84 31.90 10.81
N GLU A 65 -17.01 32.52 10.59
CA GLU A 65 -17.91 32.23 9.45
C GLU A 65 -17.25 32.57 8.09
N ASN A 66 -16.31 33.52 8.09
CA ASN A 66 -15.58 33.94 6.89
C ASN A 66 -14.29 33.13 6.61
N ARG A 67 -14.06 32.06 7.34
CA ARG A 67 -12.91 31.18 7.11
C ARG A 67 -13.16 30.21 5.96
N LYS A 68 -12.08 29.76 5.31
CA LYS A 68 -12.16 28.68 4.33
C LYS A 68 -12.72 27.43 4.97
N GLY A 69 -13.44 26.62 4.19
CA GLY A 69 -14.00 25.35 4.66
C GLY A 69 -12.93 24.27 4.78
N VAL A 70 -12.98 23.48 5.83
CA VAL A 70 -12.07 22.35 6.05
C VAL A 70 -12.84 21.04 5.99
N ILE A 71 -12.31 20.10 5.25
CA ILE A 71 -12.74 18.70 5.24
C ILE A 71 -11.77 17.94 6.15
N LEU A 72 -12.29 17.25 7.14
CA LEU A 72 -11.61 16.18 7.85
C LEU A 72 -12.03 14.87 7.21
N GLN A 73 -11.10 13.95 7.01
CA GLN A 73 -11.40 12.71 6.30
C GLN A 73 -10.67 11.52 6.92
N SER A 74 -11.41 10.44 7.08
CA SER A 74 -10.97 9.13 7.56
C SER A 74 -11.75 8.01 6.89
N HIS A 75 -11.25 6.76 6.93
CA HIS A 75 -12.07 5.63 6.50
C HIS A 75 -12.75 4.93 7.67
N MET A 76 -13.98 4.44 7.43
CA MET A 76 -14.81 3.88 8.49
C MET A 76 -14.66 2.36 8.65
N ASP A 77 -14.13 1.67 7.66
CA ASP A 77 -13.88 0.23 7.71
C ASP A 77 -12.61 -0.14 8.50
N MET A 78 -12.32 -1.39 8.65
CA MET A 78 -11.09 -1.90 9.24
C MET A 78 -10.73 -3.28 8.67
N VAL A 79 -9.46 -3.59 8.60
CA VAL A 79 -8.98 -4.96 8.38
C VAL A 79 -9.36 -5.83 9.58
N CYS A 80 -9.99 -6.97 9.31
CA CYS A 80 -10.40 -7.95 10.32
C CYS A 80 -9.48 -9.16 10.30
N ASP A 81 -8.44 -9.12 11.14
CA ASP A 81 -7.54 -10.25 11.37
C ASP A 81 -7.52 -10.66 12.84
N LYS A 82 -7.18 -11.93 13.13
CA LYS A 82 -7.17 -12.48 14.48
C LYS A 82 -6.13 -13.56 14.65
N LEU A 83 -5.72 -13.79 15.88
CA LEU A 83 -4.93 -14.96 16.26
C LEU A 83 -5.71 -16.25 15.95
N VAL A 84 -5.01 -17.29 15.54
CA VAL A 84 -5.60 -18.56 15.05
C VAL A 84 -6.61 -19.14 16.04
N ASP A 85 -6.32 -19.09 17.33
CA ASP A 85 -7.15 -19.69 18.38
C ASP A 85 -8.17 -18.70 19.00
N TYR A 86 -8.17 -17.43 18.60
CA TYR A 86 -9.08 -16.43 19.14
C TYR A 86 -10.46 -16.53 18.48
N GLN A 87 -11.52 -16.53 19.30
CA GLN A 87 -12.91 -16.63 18.82
C GLN A 87 -13.58 -15.27 18.79
N ILE A 88 -13.95 -14.80 17.62
CA ILE A 88 -14.70 -13.57 17.38
C ILE A 88 -15.49 -13.71 16.08
N ASP A 89 -16.66 -13.11 16.06
CA ASP A 89 -17.46 -12.86 14.87
C ASP A 89 -17.39 -11.36 14.53
N PHE A 90 -16.55 -11.00 13.59
CA PHE A 90 -16.35 -9.59 13.17
C PHE A 90 -17.60 -8.93 12.60
N ASP A 91 -18.64 -9.67 12.29
CA ASP A 91 -19.92 -9.10 11.87
C ASP A 91 -20.81 -8.71 13.05
N ASN A 92 -20.58 -9.26 14.24
CA ASN A 92 -21.51 -9.09 15.36
C ASN A 92 -20.83 -8.74 16.70
N ASP A 93 -19.57 -9.07 16.89
CA ASP A 93 -18.87 -8.86 18.16
C ASP A 93 -18.08 -7.56 18.16
N PRO A 94 -18.01 -6.85 19.31
CA PRO A 94 -17.19 -5.68 19.49
C PRO A 94 -15.69 -6.03 19.61
N ILE A 95 -14.83 -5.07 19.27
CA ILE A 95 -13.39 -5.19 19.53
C ILE A 95 -13.10 -4.90 21.00
N LYS A 96 -12.47 -5.85 21.68
CA LYS A 96 -12.08 -5.75 23.08
C LYS A 96 -10.68 -5.17 23.22
N THR A 97 -10.59 -3.96 23.78
CA THR A 97 -9.33 -3.24 23.91
C THR A 97 -8.77 -3.27 25.33
N TYR A 98 -7.45 -3.27 25.45
CA TYR A 98 -6.74 -3.11 26.71
C TYR A 98 -5.51 -2.19 26.56
N ILE A 99 -4.93 -1.74 27.69
CA ILE A 99 -3.76 -0.87 27.70
C ILE A 99 -2.55 -1.70 28.09
N ASP A 100 -1.51 -1.60 27.26
CA ASP A 100 -0.19 -2.17 27.50
C ASP A 100 0.87 -1.05 27.54
N GLY A 101 1.24 -0.62 28.73
CA GLY A 101 2.14 0.51 28.92
C GLY A 101 1.57 1.82 28.35
N GLU A 102 2.21 2.37 27.32
CA GLU A 102 1.77 3.57 26.59
C GLU A 102 0.95 3.25 25.32
N TRP A 103 0.60 1.97 25.14
CA TRP A 103 -0.11 1.51 23.95
C TRP A 103 -1.52 1.05 24.29
N LEU A 104 -2.47 1.38 23.42
CA LEU A 104 -3.78 0.77 23.35
C LEU A 104 -3.73 -0.33 22.27
N THR A 105 -4.24 -1.52 22.59
CA THR A 105 -4.27 -2.67 21.68
C THR A 105 -5.54 -3.49 21.87
N ALA A 106 -5.74 -4.55 21.09
CA ALA A 106 -6.91 -5.43 21.16
C ALA A 106 -6.58 -6.84 21.64
N GLU A 107 -7.55 -7.54 22.21
CA GLU A 107 -7.42 -8.91 22.68
C GLU A 107 -7.48 -9.89 21.49
N GLY A 108 -6.31 -10.24 20.93
CA GLY A 108 -6.21 -11.29 19.91
C GLY A 108 -6.78 -10.95 18.53
N THR A 109 -7.09 -9.68 18.27
CA THR A 109 -7.59 -9.20 16.99
C THR A 109 -6.86 -7.91 16.57
N THR A 110 -7.03 -7.48 15.32
CA THR A 110 -6.77 -6.10 14.92
C THR A 110 -7.52 -5.14 15.84
N LEU A 111 -6.94 -3.97 16.11
CA LEU A 111 -7.51 -2.92 16.96
C LEU A 111 -8.53 -2.05 16.20
N GLY A 112 -8.29 -1.87 14.90
CA GLY A 112 -9.01 -0.93 14.05
C GLY A 112 -8.78 0.53 14.42
N ALA A 113 -7.59 0.87 14.92
CA ALA A 113 -7.17 2.26 15.09
C ALA A 113 -6.85 2.90 13.75
N ASP A 114 -6.44 2.13 12.78
CA ASP A 114 -6.42 2.39 11.36
C ASP A 114 -7.85 2.14 10.80
N ASP A 115 -8.63 3.14 10.36
CA ASP A 115 -8.52 4.56 10.69
C ASP A 115 -9.66 4.99 11.67
N GLY A 116 -10.01 4.08 12.56
CA GLY A 116 -11.03 4.37 13.59
C GLY A 116 -10.64 5.49 14.54
N ILE A 117 -9.33 5.79 14.70
CA ILE A 117 -8.89 6.91 15.53
C ILE A 117 -9.10 8.25 14.81
N GLY A 118 -8.93 8.29 13.48
CA GLY A 118 -9.31 9.44 12.66
C GLY A 118 -10.81 9.70 12.73
N CYS A 119 -11.63 8.67 12.54
CA CYS A 119 -13.08 8.74 12.75
C CYS A 119 -13.44 9.30 14.14
N ALA A 120 -12.74 8.86 15.19
CA ALA A 120 -12.98 9.32 16.55
C ALA A 120 -12.61 10.81 16.75
N MET A 121 -11.53 11.28 16.13
CA MET A 121 -11.14 12.69 16.14
C MET A 121 -12.18 13.56 15.42
N GLU A 122 -12.68 13.12 14.27
CA GLU A 122 -13.75 13.80 13.56
C GLU A 122 -15.02 13.94 14.39
N LEU A 123 -15.49 12.85 15.00
CA LEU A 123 -16.64 12.86 15.88
C LEU A 123 -16.42 13.75 17.12
N ALA A 124 -15.20 13.77 17.67
CA ALA A 124 -14.85 14.64 18.78
C ALA A 124 -14.87 16.13 18.39
N VAL A 125 -14.41 16.50 17.19
CA VAL A 125 -14.53 17.87 16.64
C VAL A 125 -15.98 18.24 16.42
N LEU A 126 -16.79 17.35 15.86
CA LEU A 126 -18.22 17.58 15.64
C LEU A 126 -18.99 17.76 16.95
N ALA A 127 -18.66 17.01 18.00
CA ALA A 127 -19.31 17.10 19.32
C ALA A 127 -18.86 18.30 20.16
N SER A 128 -17.73 18.94 19.82
CA SER A 128 -17.14 19.99 20.64
C SER A 128 -17.83 21.34 20.46
N ASP A 129 -17.99 22.08 21.54
CA ASP A 129 -18.51 23.46 21.53
C ASP A 129 -17.41 24.51 21.81
N ASP A 130 -16.18 24.06 22.11
CA ASP A 130 -15.07 24.91 22.56
C ASP A 130 -13.90 24.99 21.56
N ILE A 131 -14.00 24.30 20.42
CA ILE A 131 -12.98 24.38 19.34
C ILE A 131 -13.35 25.52 18.38
N GLU A 132 -12.44 26.47 18.20
CA GLU A 132 -12.58 27.55 17.23
C GLU A 132 -12.28 27.02 15.81
N HIS A 133 -13.26 27.11 14.90
CA HIS A 133 -13.12 26.61 13.52
C HIS A 133 -14.05 27.32 12.53
N GLY A 134 -13.63 27.37 11.26
CA GLY A 134 -14.49 27.71 10.13
C GLY A 134 -15.53 26.62 9.84
N PRO A 135 -16.23 26.65 8.69
CA PRO A 135 -17.13 25.55 8.31
C PRO A 135 -16.35 24.25 8.20
N ILE A 136 -16.87 23.16 8.79
CA ILE A 136 -16.26 21.82 8.77
C ILE A 136 -17.16 20.82 8.05
N GLU A 137 -16.54 19.96 7.27
CA GLU A 137 -17.11 18.72 6.73
C GLU A 137 -16.29 17.54 7.26
N CYS A 138 -16.91 16.59 7.94
CA CYS A 138 -16.29 15.31 8.30
C CYS A 138 -16.75 14.24 7.32
N VAL A 139 -15.82 13.59 6.65
CA VAL A 139 -16.05 12.64 5.56
C VAL A 139 -15.51 11.28 5.95
N PHE A 140 -16.41 10.32 6.12
CA PHE A 140 -16.10 8.94 6.46
C PHE A 140 -16.28 8.09 5.21
N THR A 141 -15.19 7.60 4.65
CA THR A 141 -15.21 6.73 3.46
C THR A 141 -15.38 5.27 3.83
N ARG A 142 -15.90 4.46 2.91
CA ARG A 142 -16.04 3.02 3.08
C ARG A 142 -15.04 2.24 2.23
N ASP A 143 -14.74 1.00 2.66
CA ASP A 143 -13.96 0.01 1.91
C ASP A 143 -12.65 0.60 1.35
N GLU A 144 -11.90 1.29 2.20
CA GLU A 144 -10.56 1.77 1.87
C GLU A 144 -9.62 0.58 1.69
N GLU A 145 -9.58 -0.31 2.67
CA GLU A 145 -8.62 -1.38 2.91
C GLU A 145 -8.59 -2.47 1.84
N THR A 146 -9.67 -2.64 1.08
CA THR A 146 -9.74 -3.70 0.07
C THR A 146 -9.88 -3.19 -1.36
N GLY A 147 -10.07 -1.89 -1.56
CA GLY A 147 -10.23 -1.39 -2.92
C GLY A 147 -10.50 0.10 -3.09
N LEU A 148 -10.41 0.92 -2.02
CA LEU A 148 -10.69 2.36 -2.07
C LEU A 148 -12.10 2.66 -2.66
N THR A 149 -13.06 1.75 -2.46
CA THR A 149 -14.34 1.75 -3.18
C THR A 149 -15.15 3.01 -2.88
N GLY A 150 -15.10 3.49 -1.63
CA GLY A 150 -15.76 4.72 -1.20
C GLY A 150 -15.26 5.93 -1.97
N ALA A 151 -13.96 6.15 -1.94
CA ALA A 151 -13.32 7.26 -2.64
C ALA A 151 -13.47 7.14 -4.16
N LEU A 152 -13.36 5.93 -4.73
CA LEU A 152 -13.60 5.67 -6.16
C LEU A 152 -15.03 5.99 -6.60
N GLY A 153 -16.02 5.70 -5.77
CA GLY A 153 -17.44 5.94 -6.09
C GLY A 153 -17.92 7.35 -5.79
N MET A 154 -17.18 8.12 -4.99
CA MET A 154 -17.56 9.48 -4.58
C MET A 154 -17.72 10.40 -5.80
N LYS A 155 -18.85 11.11 -5.90
CA LYS A 155 -19.10 12.05 -6.99
C LYS A 155 -18.57 13.44 -6.66
N ALA A 156 -18.14 14.18 -7.69
CA ALA A 156 -17.78 15.59 -7.56
C ALA A 156 -18.95 16.41 -6.94
N GLY A 157 -18.61 17.30 -6.00
CA GLY A 157 -19.59 18.13 -5.28
C GLY A 157 -20.14 17.51 -4.00
N PHE A 158 -19.78 16.28 -3.64
CA PHE A 158 -20.08 15.72 -2.33
C PHE A 158 -19.37 16.48 -1.21
N MET A 159 -18.09 16.78 -1.40
CA MET A 159 -17.29 17.68 -0.56
C MET A 159 -17.30 19.11 -1.14
N ARG A 160 -17.28 20.12 -0.27
CA ARG A 160 -17.38 21.56 -0.61
C ARG A 160 -16.26 22.39 -0.01
N GLY A 161 -15.46 21.83 0.92
CA GLY A 161 -14.37 22.51 1.61
C GLY A 161 -13.25 22.93 0.66
N ASP A 162 -12.46 23.92 1.09
CA ASP A 162 -11.29 24.44 0.37
C ASP A 162 -10.02 23.65 0.70
N TYR A 163 -9.96 23.05 1.90
CA TYR A 163 -8.86 22.27 2.44
C TYR A 163 -9.32 20.89 2.87
N LEU A 164 -8.44 19.89 2.76
CA LEU A 164 -8.68 18.55 3.28
C LEU A 164 -7.53 18.11 4.17
N ILE A 165 -7.85 17.67 5.36
CA ILE A 165 -6.95 17.00 6.29
C ILE A 165 -7.40 15.54 6.39
N ASN A 166 -6.61 14.65 5.80
CA ASN A 166 -6.76 13.21 5.97
C ASN A 166 -6.10 12.80 7.30
N LEU A 167 -6.74 11.95 8.08
CA LEU A 167 -6.30 11.56 9.43
C LEU A 167 -5.75 10.13 9.49
N ASP A 168 -5.49 9.55 8.33
CA ASP A 168 -5.13 8.17 8.08
C ASP A 168 -3.59 7.94 8.00
N SER A 169 -2.82 8.73 8.71
CA SER A 169 -1.37 8.57 8.81
C SER A 169 -0.95 7.94 10.14
N GLU A 170 0.10 7.12 10.11
CA GLU A 170 0.49 6.22 11.19
C GLU A 170 1.74 6.66 11.99
N ASP A 171 2.26 7.86 11.71
CA ASP A 171 3.46 8.38 12.38
C ASP A 171 3.29 9.83 12.82
N GLU A 172 3.21 10.04 14.13
CA GLU A 172 3.19 11.40 14.71
C GLU A 172 4.48 12.15 14.35
N GLY A 173 4.32 13.40 13.96
CA GLY A 173 5.42 14.26 13.53
C GLY A 173 5.75 14.17 12.04
N GLU A 174 5.04 13.35 11.29
CA GLU A 174 5.10 13.30 9.84
C GLU A 174 3.88 13.95 9.20
N ILE A 175 4.11 14.67 8.10
CA ILE A 175 3.06 15.31 7.29
C ILE A 175 3.21 14.81 5.87
N PHE A 176 2.24 14.03 5.43
CA PHE A 176 2.21 13.56 4.05
C PHE A 176 1.54 14.58 3.15
N VAL A 177 2.15 14.81 1.99
CA VAL A 177 1.73 15.80 0.99
C VAL A 177 1.72 15.24 -0.43
N SER A 178 1.98 13.94 -0.56
CA SER A 178 2.06 13.24 -1.85
C SER A 178 1.87 11.74 -1.63
N CYS A 179 1.22 11.07 -2.57
CA CYS A 179 1.20 9.61 -2.64
C CYS A 179 1.37 9.12 -4.09
N ALA A 180 1.86 7.89 -4.25
CA ALA A 180 1.98 7.30 -5.56
C ALA A 180 0.62 6.80 -6.07
N GLY A 181 0.37 7.02 -7.37
CA GLY A 181 -0.58 6.22 -8.12
C GLY A 181 0.01 4.86 -8.47
N GLY A 182 -0.84 3.92 -8.84
CA GLY A 182 -0.41 2.57 -9.17
C GLY A 182 -1.19 1.96 -10.32
N ARG A 183 -0.53 1.08 -11.09
CA ARG A 183 -1.14 0.30 -12.15
C ARG A 183 -0.47 -1.06 -12.25
N ASN A 184 -1.25 -2.09 -12.48
CA ASN A 184 -0.73 -3.43 -12.72
C ASN A 184 -0.67 -3.70 -14.22
N THR A 185 0.42 -4.35 -14.65
CA THR A 185 0.61 -4.84 -16.02
C THR A 185 0.68 -6.36 -16.01
N SER A 186 -0.22 -6.99 -16.77
CA SER A 186 -0.23 -8.43 -17.00
C SER A 186 0.37 -8.73 -18.37
N ALA A 187 1.29 -9.68 -18.45
CA ALA A 187 1.83 -10.19 -19.70
C ALA A 187 1.64 -11.71 -19.79
N LYS A 188 1.26 -12.19 -20.97
CA LYS A 188 0.95 -13.59 -21.20
C LYS A 188 1.67 -14.11 -22.43
N PHE A 189 2.49 -15.16 -22.23
CA PHE A 189 3.06 -15.95 -23.30
C PHE A 189 2.23 -17.23 -23.49
N THR A 190 1.71 -17.45 -24.69
CA THR A 190 1.08 -18.73 -25.06
C THR A 190 2.11 -19.62 -25.74
N PHE A 191 2.15 -20.91 -25.41
CA PHE A 191 3.10 -21.88 -25.93
C PHE A 191 2.49 -23.27 -26.09
N SER A 192 3.20 -24.11 -26.86
CA SER A 192 2.98 -25.56 -26.91
C SER A 192 4.02 -26.27 -26.04
N ARG A 193 3.64 -27.43 -25.51
CA ARG A 193 4.60 -28.34 -24.86
C ARG A 193 5.33 -29.19 -25.89
N GLU A 194 6.62 -29.37 -25.71
CA GLU A 194 7.47 -30.22 -26.52
C GLU A 194 8.13 -31.32 -25.69
N GLN A 195 8.52 -32.40 -26.31
CA GLN A 195 9.39 -33.39 -25.66
C GLN A 195 10.80 -32.82 -25.53
N ALA A 196 11.39 -32.97 -24.35
CA ALA A 196 12.79 -32.62 -24.19
C ALA A 196 13.66 -33.43 -25.10
N PRO A 197 14.84 -32.91 -25.54
CA PRO A 197 15.79 -33.68 -26.34
C PRO A 197 16.13 -35.01 -25.68
N ALA A 198 16.30 -36.08 -26.51
CA ALA A 198 16.61 -37.38 -25.99
C ALA A 198 17.89 -37.38 -25.13
N GLY A 199 17.85 -38.05 -23.98
CA GLY A 199 18.96 -38.06 -23.03
C GLY A 199 19.08 -36.83 -22.15
N SER A 200 18.10 -35.96 -22.13
CA SER A 200 18.04 -34.82 -21.18
C SER A 200 17.95 -35.31 -19.72
N PHE A 201 18.59 -34.55 -18.83
CA PHE A 201 18.50 -34.71 -17.38
C PHE A 201 17.70 -33.56 -16.83
N PHE A 202 16.69 -33.83 -15.96
CA PHE A 202 15.81 -32.80 -15.41
C PHE A 202 16.27 -32.34 -14.04
N MET A 203 16.27 -31.04 -13.85
CA MET A 203 16.71 -30.36 -12.64
C MET A 203 15.67 -29.32 -12.20
N ARG A 204 15.42 -29.30 -10.89
CA ARG A 204 14.60 -28.30 -10.23
C ARG A 204 15.49 -27.37 -9.42
N GLY A 205 15.58 -26.12 -9.83
CA GLY A 205 16.23 -25.06 -9.08
C GLY A 205 15.22 -24.28 -8.24
N GLN A 206 15.57 -23.99 -6.99
CA GLN A 206 14.71 -23.25 -6.07
C GLN A 206 15.51 -22.26 -5.24
N LEU A 207 14.96 -21.04 -5.09
CA LEU A 207 15.42 -20.00 -4.18
C LEU A 207 14.31 -19.72 -3.18
N LYS A 208 14.68 -19.64 -1.88
CA LYS A 208 13.82 -19.27 -0.76
C LYS A 208 14.55 -18.38 0.23
N GLY A 209 13.82 -17.81 1.20
CA GLY A 209 14.40 -17.11 2.33
C GLY A 209 14.78 -15.66 2.05
N LEU A 210 14.30 -15.07 0.94
CA LEU A 210 14.42 -13.65 0.71
C LEU A 210 13.49 -12.88 1.68
N VAL A 211 13.90 -11.67 2.05
CA VAL A 211 13.14 -10.81 2.98
C VAL A 211 11.82 -10.36 2.35
N GLY A 212 11.84 -9.97 1.07
CA GLY A 212 10.66 -9.43 0.39
C GLY A 212 10.22 -8.09 0.95
N GLY A 213 8.94 -7.81 0.94
CA GLY A 213 8.33 -6.60 1.46
C GLY A 213 7.25 -6.03 0.55
N HIS A 214 6.69 -4.88 0.92
CA HIS A 214 5.71 -4.16 0.11
C HIS A 214 6.37 -3.54 -1.13
N SER A 215 5.76 -3.69 -2.31
CA SER A 215 6.34 -3.21 -3.58
C SER A 215 6.38 -1.69 -3.72
N GLY A 216 5.73 -0.95 -2.82
CA GLY A 216 5.83 0.50 -2.69
C GLY A 216 6.82 0.88 -1.59
N ASP A 217 6.47 0.72 -0.32
CA ASP A 217 7.22 1.26 0.82
C ASP A 217 8.59 0.61 1.06
N ASP A 218 8.75 -0.64 0.60
CA ASP A 218 10.02 -1.34 0.74
C ASP A 218 10.88 -1.36 -0.53
N ILE A 219 10.41 -0.82 -1.66
CA ILE A 219 11.14 -0.86 -2.93
C ILE A 219 12.48 -0.09 -2.85
N ASN A 220 12.54 0.96 -2.02
CA ASN A 220 13.73 1.74 -1.76
C ASN A 220 14.81 0.97 -0.99
N LYS A 221 14.45 -0.10 -0.31
CA LYS A 221 15.39 -0.96 0.43
C LYS A 221 16.20 -1.88 -0.48
N GLN A 222 15.90 -1.88 -1.77
CA GLN A 222 16.62 -2.61 -2.82
C GLN A 222 16.84 -4.10 -2.48
N ARG A 223 15.82 -4.72 -1.87
CA ARG A 223 15.84 -6.14 -1.54
C ARG A 223 15.80 -7.01 -2.79
N ALA A 224 16.32 -8.21 -2.68
CA ALA A 224 16.36 -9.18 -3.77
C ALA A 224 14.94 -9.57 -4.24
N ASN A 225 14.76 -9.70 -5.55
CA ASN A 225 13.54 -10.19 -6.19
C ASN A 225 13.82 -11.57 -6.80
N ALA A 226 13.16 -12.63 -6.29
CA ALA A 226 13.39 -14.00 -6.70
C ALA A 226 13.21 -14.22 -8.20
N ILE A 227 12.24 -13.54 -8.83
CA ILE A 227 11.98 -13.64 -10.27
C ILE A 227 13.20 -13.16 -11.07
N LYS A 228 13.75 -12.01 -10.72
CA LYS A 228 14.90 -11.42 -11.41
C LYS A 228 16.14 -12.27 -11.22
N LEU A 229 16.37 -12.81 -10.03
CA LEU A 229 17.53 -13.65 -9.76
C LEU A 229 17.47 -14.98 -10.53
N LEU A 230 16.33 -15.68 -10.47
CA LEU A 230 16.16 -16.93 -11.19
C LEU A 230 16.15 -16.72 -12.72
N GLY A 231 15.55 -15.63 -13.20
CA GLY A 231 15.61 -15.22 -14.61
C GLY A 231 17.04 -14.97 -15.09
N ARG A 232 17.87 -14.29 -14.28
CA ARG A 232 19.29 -14.03 -14.55
C ARG A 232 20.10 -15.33 -14.67
N PHE A 233 19.89 -16.28 -13.77
CA PHE A 233 20.51 -17.59 -13.87
C PHE A 233 20.12 -18.32 -15.16
N LEU A 234 18.84 -18.42 -15.44
CA LEU A 234 18.33 -19.07 -16.65
C LEU A 234 18.87 -18.41 -17.93
N PHE A 235 18.94 -17.07 -17.94
CA PHE A 235 19.53 -16.35 -19.07
C PHE A 235 20.99 -16.72 -19.30
N GLN A 236 21.79 -16.92 -18.27
CA GLN A 236 23.17 -17.35 -18.39
C GLN A 236 23.25 -18.79 -18.95
N GLU A 237 22.46 -19.71 -18.42
CA GLU A 237 22.52 -21.13 -18.77
C GLU A 237 22.03 -21.44 -20.18
N ILE A 238 20.93 -20.81 -20.63
CA ILE A 238 20.44 -21.03 -22.02
C ILE A 238 21.37 -20.45 -23.09
N ASN A 239 22.25 -19.50 -22.73
CA ASN A 239 23.24 -18.92 -23.62
C ASN A 239 24.60 -19.67 -23.54
N ARG A 240 24.89 -20.30 -22.40
CA ARG A 240 26.12 -21.04 -22.18
C ARG A 240 26.06 -22.46 -22.76
N TYR A 241 24.91 -23.14 -22.57
CA TYR A 241 24.78 -24.54 -22.96
C TYR A 241 23.66 -24.74 -23.98
N GLN A 242 24.02 -25.21 -25.18
CA GLN A 242 23.01 -25.62 -26.16
C GLN A 242 22.20 -26.80 -25.61
N GLY A 243 20.89 -26.81 -25.84
CA GLY A 243 20.01 -27.90 -25.43
C GLY A 243 19.39 -27.75 -24.04
N VAL A 244 19.73 -26.72 -23.29
CA VAL A 244 18.94 -26.35 -22.08
C VAL A 244 17.53 -25.93 -22.48
N ARG A 245 16.52 -26.51 -21.84
CA ARG A 245 15.09 -26.26 -22.08
C ARG A 245 14.37 -25.94 -20.78
N LEU A 246 13.46 -24.98 -20.82
CA LEU A 246 12.62 -24.61 -19.67
C LEU A 246 11.33 -25.44 -19.68
N ALA A 247 10.98 -26.07 -18.55
CA ALA A 247 9.71 -26.75 -18.36
C ALA A 247 8.74 -25.93 -17.52
N GLN A 248 9.19 -25.30 -16.43
CA GLN A 248 8.38 -24.50 -15.54
C GLN A 248 9.17 -23.32 -14.98
N PHE A 249 8.42 -22.23 -14.65
CA PHE A 249 8.91 -21.11 -13.84
C PHE A 249 7.75 -20.58 -13.00
N ASN A 250 7.87 -20.63 -11.67
CA ASN A 250 6.84 -20.13 -10.75
C ASN A 250 7.49 -19.34 -9.62
N SER A 251 6.99 -18.13 -9.36
CA SER A 251 7.50 -17.27 -8.29
C SER A 251 6.50 -16.17 -7.96
N GLY A 252 6.46 -15.74 -6.69
CA GLY A 252 5.58 -14.68 -6.23
C GLY A 252 4.08 -15.08 -6.21
N LYS A 253 3.27 -14.26 -5.56
CA LYS A 253 1.82 -14.50 -5.41
C LYS A 253 1.00 -13.22 -5.46
N LEU A 254 1.45 -12.17 -4.78
CA LEU A 254 0.72 -10.92 -4.56
C LEU A 254 1.26 -9.81 -5.45
N HIS A 255 0.38 -9.03 -6.06
CA HIS A 255 0.74 -7.92 -6.95
C HIS A 255 1.55 -6.82 -6.24
N ASN A 256 1.30 -6.60 -4.94
CA ASN A 256 1.93 -5.57 -4.13
C ASN A 256 3.09 -6.07 -3.26
N ALA A 257 3.63 -7.25 -3.52
CA ALA A 257 4.75 -7.81 -2.76
C ALA A 257 5.98 -8.06 -3.65
N ILE A 258 7.18 -7.87 -3.07
CA ILE A 258 8.45 -8.27 -3.67
C ILE A 258 8.58 -9.79 -3.51
N PRO A 259 8.74 -10.59 -4.59
CA PRO A 259 8.81 -12.05 -4.54
C PRO A 259 9.94 -12.57 -3.65
N ARG A 260 9.60 -13.39 -2.66
CA ARG A 260 10.51 -13.95 -1.66
C ARG A 260 11.07 -15.31 -2.00
N ASP A 261 10.44 -16.00 -2.93
CA ASP A 261 10.78 -17.36 -3.33
C ASP A 261 10.45 -17.59 -4.81
N GLY A 262 11.04 -18.61 -5.37
CA GLY A 262 10.74 -19.04 -6.72
C GLY A 262 11.35 -20.41 -7.04
N VAL A 263 10.81 -21.02 -8.07
CA VAL A 263 11.23 -22.34 -8.55
C VAL A 263 11.16 -22.39 -10.07
N PHE A 264 12.12 -23.09 -10.68
CA PHE A 264 12.07 -23.47 -12.09
C PHE A 264 12.41 -24.94 -12.27
N VAL A 265 11.98 -25.50 -13.39
CA VAL A 265 12.40 -26.82 -13.86
C VAL A 265 12.99 -26.67 -15.25
N ILE A 266 14.17 -27.26 -15.44
CA ILE A 266 14.89 -27.30 -16.72
C ILE A 266 15.28 -28.69 -17.07
N ALA A 267 15.29 -28.97 -18.38
CA ALA A 267 15.95 -30.12 -18.97
C ALA A 267 17.32 -29.68 -19.52
N VAL A 268 18.38 -30.38 -19.15
CA VAL A 268 19.76 -30.08 -19.59
C VAL A 268 20.36 -31.29 -20.27
N PRO A 269 21.28 -31.14 -21.25
CA PRO A 269 22.02 -32.27 -21.78
C PRO A 269 22.76 -33.02 -20.67
N HIS A 270 22.75 -34.35 -20.69
CA HIS A 270 23.28 -35.16 -19.60
C HIS A 270 24.79 -34.92 -19.34
N ASP A 271 25.54 -34.60 -20.37
CA ASP A 271 27.00 -34.35 -20.31
C ASP A 271 27.37 -33.04 -19.64
N VAL A 272 26.45 -32.05 -19.57
CA VAL A 272 26.70 -30.76 -18.91
C VAL A 272 25.99 -30.59 -17.56
N LYS A 273 25.26 -31.59 -17.07
CA LYS A 273 24.44 -31.48 -15.84
C LYS A 273 25.27 -31.10 -14.61
N GLU A 274 26.48 -31.62 -14.47
CA GLU A 274 27.32 -31.29 -13.32
C GLU A 274 27.91 -29.86 -13.44
N ASN A 275 28.11 -29.38 -14.69
CA ASN A 275 28.53 -28.01 -14.92
C ASN A 275 27.42 -27.03 -14.51
N VAL A 276 26.17 -27.31 -14.90
CA VAL A 276 25.00 -26.49 -14.51
C VAL A 276 24.85 -26.43 -12.99
N LYS A 277 25.06 -27.54 -12.26
CA LYS A 277 25.08 -27.55 -10.78
C LYS A 277 26.22 -26.70 -10.21
N ALA A 278 27.39 -26.78 -10.80
CA ALA A 278 28.55 -25.97 -10.38
C ALA A 278 28.26 -24.47 -10.63
N ASP A 279 27.73 -24.14 -11.79
CA ASP A 279 27.34 -22.78 -12.15
C ASP A 279 26.25 -22.23 -11.19
N TRP A 280 25.26 -23.06 -10.76
CA TRP A 280 24.30 -22.73 -9.76
C TRP A 280 24.91 -22.34 -8.42
N ASN A 281 25.88 -23.11 -7.92
CA ASN A 281 26.56 -22.84 -6.66
C ASN A 281 27.38 -21.55 -6.73
N VAL A 282 28.09 -21.34 -7.87
CA VAL A 282 28.86 -20.11 -8.10
C VAL A 282 27.92 -18.90 -8.16
N PHE A 283 26.81 -19.03 -8.88
CA PHE A 283 25.79 -17.99 -8.97
C PHE A 283 25.18 -17.65 -7.59
N ALA A 284 24.85 -18.68 -6.79
CA ALA A 284 24.34 -18.49 -5.43
C ALA A 284 25.30 -17.67 -4.57
N SER A 285 26.61 -18.03 -4.55
CA SER A 285 27.62 -17.30 -3.79
C SER A 285 27.78 -15.85 -4.25
N GLN A 286 27.69 -15.58 -5.56
CA GLN A 286 27.75 -14.21 -6.08
C GLN A 286 26.54 -13.38 -5.63
N VAL A 287 25.33 -13.95 -5.68
CA VAL A 287 24.11 -13.27 -5.25
C VAL A 287 24.09 -13.05 -3.74
N GLU A 288 24.55 -14.02 -2.94
CA GLU A 288 24.69 -13.87 -1.48
C GLU A 288 25.64 -12.71 -1.13
N GLU A 289 26.72 -12.52 -1.89
CA GLU A 289 27.60 -11.36 -1.71
C GLU A 289 26.94 -10.05 -2.14
N GLU A 290 26.21 -10.04 -3.26
CA GLU A 290 25.49 -8.84 -3.74
C GLU A 290 24.44 -8.33 -2.72
N PHE A 291 23.77 -9.25 -2.03
CA PHE A 291 22.66 -8.94 -1.10
C PHE A 291 22.98 -9.24 0.37
N HIS A 292 24.26 -9.29 0.73
CA HIS A 292 24.71 -9.65 2.10
C HIS A 292 24.17 -8.75 3.23
N VAL A 293 23.67 -7.55 2.89
CA VAL A 293 23.07 -6.61 3.85
C VAL A 293 21.57 -6.79 3.96
N THR A 294 20.89 -7.05 2.84
CA THR A 294 19.43 -7.01 2.77
C THR A 294 18.78 -8.39 2.90
N ASP A 295 19.41 -9.45 2.37
CA ASP A 295 18.80 -10.77 2.23
C ASP A 295 19.76 -11.89 2.73
N THR A 296 19.99 -11.94 4.03
CA THR A 296 21.02 -12.79 4.67
C THR A 296 20.61 -14.25 4.88
N GLN A 297 19.36 -14.64 4.55
CA GLN A 297 18.82 -15.99 4.82
C GLN A 297 18.44 -16.75 3.55
N MET A 298 19.15 -16.50 2.46
CA MET A 298 18.91 -17.18 1.18
C MET A 298 19.15 -18.68 1.30
N VAL A 299 18.26 -19.47 0.72
CA VAL A 299 18.37 -20.92 0.62
C VAL A 299 18.26 -21.32 -0.85
N TRP A 300 19.33 -21.86 -1.38
CA TRP A 300 19.47 -22.30 -2.76
C TRP A 300 19.50 -23.82 -2.85
N THR A 301 18.62 -24.41 -3.65
CA THR A 301 18.64 -25.86 -3.92
C THR A 301 18.60 -26.16 -5.41
N MET A 302 19.32 -27.18 -5.85
CA MET A 302 19.26 -27.71 -7.20
C MET A 302 19.24 -29.24 -7.11
N GLU A 303 18.09 -29.82 -7.42
CA GLU A 303 17.83 -31.26 -7.26
C GLU A 303 17.40 -31.90 -8.58
N SER A 304 17.64 -33.21 -8.73
CA SER A 304 17.04 -33.96 -9.83
C SER A 304 15.51 -34.07 -9.66
N THR A 305 14.80 -34.06 -10.77
CA THR A 305 13.34 -34.21 -10.77
C THR A 305 12.90 -35.13 -11.90
N ASP A 306 11.65 -35.55 -11.89
CA ASP A 306 11.09 -36.37 -12.96
C ASP A 306 11.02 -35.60 -14.28
N ALA A 307 11.05 -36.34 -15.37
CA ALA A 307 10.96 -35.80 -16.71
C ALA A 307 9.52 -35.32 -16.99
N GLU A 308 9.41 -34.13 -17.55
CA GLU A 308 8.14 -33.52 -17.96
C GLU A 308 8.27 -32.83 -19.32
N PRO A 309 7.17 -32.59 -20.03
CA PRO A 309 7.21 -31.82 -21.28
C PRO A 309 7.74 -30.40 -21.02
N VAL A 310 8.61 -29.92 -21.92
CA VAL A 310 9.21 -28.59 -21.83
C VAL A 310 8.37 -27.56 -22.63
N ILE A 311 8.55 -26.29 -22.32
CA ILE A 311 7.99 -25.18 -23.08
C ILE A 311 8.70 -25.12 -24.46
N GLU A 312 7.95 -24.85 -25.52
CA GLU A 312 8.51 -24.56 -26.85
C GLU A 312 9.74 -23.65 -26.76
N ASP A 313 10.89 -24.10 -27.28
CA ASP A 313 12.19 -23.43 -27.06
C ASP A 313 12.17 -21.95 -27.49
N ALA A 314 11.51 -21.64 -28.61
CA ALA A 314 11.45 -20.27 -29.11
C ALA A 314 10.68 -19.33 -28.15
N VAL A 315 9.62 -19.82 -27.51
CA VAL A 315 8.84 -19.04 -26.52
C VAL A 315 9.61 -18.94 -25.20
N ALA A 316 10.18 -20.04 -24.70
CA ALA A 316 10.99 -20.08 -23.49
C ALA A 316 12.17 -19.09 -23.55
N ARG A 317 12.87 -19.04 -24.68
CA ARG A 317 13.98 -18.09 -24.87
C ARG A 317 13.50 -16.65 -24.85
N ARG A 318 12.46 -16.31 -25.61
CA ARG A 318 11.90 -14.95 -25.59
C ARG A 318 11.44 -14.52 -24.21
N PHE A 319 10.78 -15.42 -23.47
CA PHE A 319 10.38 -15.19 -22.08
C PHE A 319 11.58 -14.90 -21.16
N ILE A 320 12.63 -15.74 -21.21
CA ILE A 320 13.85 -15.57 -20.39
C ILE A 320 14.58 -14.27 -20.74
N TYR A 321 14.68 -13.93 -22.04
CA TYR A 321 15.25 -12.66 -22.48
C TYR A 321 14.44 -11.46 -21.99
N ALA A 322 13.12 -11.55 -22.05
CA ALA A 322 12.24 -10.51 -21.50
C ALA A 322 12.42 -10.35 -19.98
N LEU A 323 12.54 -11.44 -19.23
CA LEU A 323 12.81 -11.38 -17.78
C LEU A 323 14.15 -10.70 -17.46
N GLN A 324 15.16 -10.93 -18.28
CA GLN A 324 16.45 -10.27 -18.12
C GLN A 324 16.36 -8.78 -18.43
N ALA A 325 15.63 -8.40 -19.49
CA ALA A 325 15.56 -7.04 -20.01
C ALA A 325 14.57 -6.13 -19.24
N VAL A 326 13.49 -6.70 -18.72
CA VAL A 326 12.41 -5.91 -18.10
C VAL A 326 12.89 -5.18 -16.84
N ASP A 327 12.50 -3.91 -16.72
CA ASP A 327 12.82 -3.08 -15.56
C ASP A 327 12.14 -3.58 -14.27
N ASN A 328 12.90 -3.53 -13.17
CA ASN A 328 12.46 -3.88 -11.83
C ASN A 328 13.23 -3.09 -10.79
N GLY A 329 12.51 -2.51 -9.82
CA GLY A 329 13.08 -1.67 -8.78
C GLY A 329 12.77 -0.19 -9.01
N ILE A 330 13.65 0.69 -8.53
CA ILE A 330 13.51 2.13 -8.64
C ILE A 330 13.91 2.58 -10.05
N TYR A 331 13.03 3.34 -10.69
CA TYR A 331 13.26 3.98 -11.98
C TYR A 331 13.63 5.45 -11.83
N ALA A 332 12.96 6.17 -10.94
CA ALA A 332 13.23 7.59 -10.67
C ALA A 332 13.08 7.92 -9.18
N ILE A 333 13.83 8.93 -8.74
CA ILE A 333 13.78 9.53 -7.40
C ILE A 333 13.23 10.95 -7.53
N CYS A 334 12.39 11.37 -6.58
CA CYS A 334 11.84 12.72 -6.51
C CYS A 334 12.96 13.77 -6.48
N GLN A 335 12.80 14.80 -7.31
CA GLN A 335 13.73 15.92 -7.38
C GLN A 335 13.25 17.13 -6.57
N ASP A 336 12.03 17.09 -6.03
CA ASP A 336 11.52 18.13 -5.17
C ASP A 336 12.31 18.18 -3.86
N PRO A 337 12.80 19.35 -3.42
CA PRO A 337 13.60 19.47 -2.20
C PRO A 337 12.90 18.97 -0.93
N GLU A 338 11.58 19.10 -0.83
CA GLU A 338 10.80 18.62 0.33
C GLU A 338 10.57 17.12 0.31
N LEU A 339 10.58 16.49 -0.88
CA LEU A 339 10.43 15.05 -1.08
C LEU A 339 11.74 14.36 -1.49
N ASN A 340 12.87 15.03 -1.29
CA ASN A 340 14.17 14.55 -1.75
C ASN A 340 14.50 13.16 -1.14
N GLY A 341 14.87 12.23 -2.01
CA GLY A 341 15.17 10.84 -1.65
C GLY A 341 13.96 9.91 -1.67
N MET A 342 12.74 10.42 -1.79
CA MET A 342 11.55 9.60 -2.03
C MET A 342 11.61 8.97 -3.41
N VAL A 343 11.17 7.71 -3.52
CA VAL A 343 10.98 7.06 -4.82
C VAL A 343 9.85 7.80 -5.57
N GLU A 344 10.15 8.28 -6.77
CA GLU A 344 9.15 8.85 -7.67
C GLU A 344 8.44 7.76 -8.46
N THR A 345 9.22 6.92 -9.17
CA THR A 345 8.71 5.89 -10.07
C THR A 345 9.42 4.57 -9.84
N SER A 346 8.67 3.49 -9.79
CA SER A 346 9.17 2.13 -9.64
C SER A 346 8.37 1.10 -10.43
N SER A 347 8.98 -0.07 -10.63
CA SER A 347 8.32 -1.27 -11.15
C SER A 347 8.73 -2.48 -10.32
N ASN A 348 7.79 -3.38 -10.04
CA ASN A 348 8.03 -4.65 -9.36
C ASN A 348 7.42 -5.78 -10.18
N ILE A 349 8.26 -6.72 -10.65
CA ILE A 349 7.76 -7.99 -11.19
C ILE A 349 7.31 -8.83 -10.01
N ALA A 350 6.00 -9.01 -9.89
CA ALA A 350 5.36 -9.50 -8.67
C ALA A 350 5.06 -10.99 -8.66
N SER A 351 4.67 -11.56 -9.81
CA SER A 351 4.44 -12.99 -9.91
C SER A 351 4.62 -13.53 -11.32
N ILE A 352 5.00 -14.80 -11.39
CA ILE A 352 5.02 -15.62 -12.60
C ILE A 352 4.43 -16.97 -12.29
N VAL A 353 3.48 -17.40 -13.13
CA VAL A 353 2.83 -18.71 -13.02
C VAL A 353 2.84 -19.38 -14.40
N THR A 354 3.44 -20.55 -14.46
CA THR A 354 3.40 -21.42 -15.65
C THR A 354 2.25 -22.41 -15.54
N SER A 355 1.37 -22.44 -16.53
CA SER A 355 0.32 -23.44 -16.73
C SER A 355 0.71 -24.46 -17.82
N GLU A 356 -0.25 -25.24 -18.29
CA GLU A 356 -0.03 -26.19 -19.39
C GLU A 356 0.31 -25.50 -20.71
N THR A 357 -0.26 -24.32 -20.97
CA THR A 357 -0.19 -23.64 -22.26
C THR A 357 0.21 -22.17 -22.17
N GLU A 358 0.37 -21.63 -20.97
CA GLU A 358 0.61 -20.20 -20.77
C GLU A 358 1.65 -19.94 -19.66
N ILE A 359 2.43 -18.87 -19.83
CA ILE A 359 3.17 -18.21 -18.77
C ILE A 359 2.48 -16.88 -18.51
N ASN A 360 1.94 -16.70 -17.31
CA ASN A 360 1.29 -15.49 -16.88
C ASN A 360 2.24 -14.72 -15.95
N ILE A 361 2.49 -13.46 -16.27
CA ILE A 361 3.35 -12.54 -15.54
C ILE A 361 2.49 -11.40 -15.02
N LEU A 362 2.69 -11.01 -13.77
CA LEU A 362 2.09 -9.83 -13.18
C LEU A 362 3.19 -8.91 -12.67
N SER A 363 3.11 -7.63 -13.03
CA SER A 363 3.98 -6.58 -12.51
C SER A 363 3.16 -5.40 -12.03
N SER A 364 3.69 -4.66 -11.05
CA SER A 364 3.06 -3.47 -10.47
C SER A 364 3.97 -2.26 -10.65
N GLN A 365 3.47 -1.20 -11.27
CA GLN A 365 4.14 0.06 -11.48
C GLN A 365 3.53 1.11 -10.56
N ARG A 366 4.38 1.98 -10.00
CA ARG A 366 3.98 3.09 -9.13
C ARG A 366 4.71 4.36 -9.51
N SER A 367 4.01 5.50 -9.41
CA SER A 367 4.63 6.82 -9.53
C SER A 367 3.76 7.89 -8.88
N ASN A 368 4.36 8.92 -8.28
CA ASN A 368 3.65 10.13 -7.89
C ASN A 368 3.51 11.15 -9.03
N VAL A 369 3.99 10.79 -10.23
CA VAL A 369 3.85 11.57 -11.47
C VAL A 369 3.14 10.70 -12.52
N MET A 370 1.87 10.97 -12.81
CA MET A 370 1.04 10.10 -13.66
C MET A 370 1.62 9.87 -15.05
N SER A 371 2.23 10.90 -15.68
CA SER A 371 2.88 10.72 -16.99
C SER A 371 4.09 9.78 -16.93
N ASN A 372 4.80 9.70 -15.80
CA ASN A 372 5.89 8.75 -15.58
C ASN A 372 5.35 7.34 -15.27
N LEU A 373 4.21 7.24 -14.60
CA LEU A 373 3.50 5.97 -14.43
C LEU A 373 3.12 5.39 -15.81
N ASP A 374 2.52 6.20 -16.67
CA ASP A 374 2.14 5.80 -18.03
C ASP A 374 3.37 5.38 -18.85
N ASN A 375 4.46 6.14 -18.78
CA ASN A 375 5.71 5.80 -19.44
C ASN A 375 6.32 4.49 -18.93
N MET A 376 6.29 4.27 -17.61
CA MET A 376 6.79 3.01 -17.03
C MET A 376 5.96 1.81 -17.47
N CYS A 377 4.63 1.94 -17.48
CA CYS A 377 3.73 0.91 -18.02
C CYS A 377 4.03 0.63 -19.48
N ALA A 378 4.19 1.66 -20.32
CA ALA A 378 4.54 1.51 -21.72
C ALA A 378 5.91 0.85 -21.94
N THR A 379 6.89 1.13 -21.08
CA THR A 379 8.22 0.48 -21.12
C THR A 379 8.12 -1.02 -20.83
N ILE A 380 7.36 -1.40 -19.81
CA ILE A 380 7.11 -2.81 -19.48
C ILE A 380 6.34 -3.50 -20.60
N GLU A 381 5.30 -2.85 -21.14
CA GLU A 381 4.54 -3.35 -22.29
C GLU A 381 5.45 -3.60 -23.49
N ALA A 382 6.25 -2.59 -23.88
CA ALA A 382 7.15 -2.69 -25.03
C ALA A 382 8.13 -3.87 -24.88
N CYS A 383 8.70 -4.10 -23.70
CA CYS A 383 9.58 -5.22 -23.42
C CYS A 383 8.89 -6.57 -23.67
N PHE A 384 7.70 -6.78 -23.12
CA PHE A 384 6.98 -8.04 -23.27
C PHE A 384 6.36 -8.23 -24.65
N VAL A 385 5.87 -7.17 -25.30
CA VAL A 385 5.34 -7.24 -26.68
C VAL A 385 6.45 -7.59 -27.68
N LEU A 386 7.64 -6.98 -27.54
CA LEU A 386 8.81 -7.34 -28.38
C LEU A 386 9.21 -8.81 -28.21
N ALA A 387 9.01 -9.38 -27.02
CA ALA A 387 9.21 -10.79 -26.75
C ALA A 387 8.05 -11.69 -27.23
N GLY A 388 6.97 -11.13 -27.73
CA GLY A 388 5.81 -11.86 -28.28
C GLY A 388 4.73 -12.22 -27.26
N ALA A 389 4.65 -11.52 -26.14
CA ALA A 389 3.57 -11.66 -25.18
C ALA A 389 2.36 -10.79 -25.54
N GLU A 390 1.18 -11.22 -25.10
CA GLU A 390 -0.02 -10.39 -25.01
C GLU A 390 0.03 -9.61 -23.70
N VAL A 391 -0.18 -8.28 -23.74
CA VAL A 391 -0.05 -7.40 -22.56
C VAL A 391 -1.36 -6.66 -22.31
N LYS A 392 -1.72 -6.49 -21.04
CA LYS A 392 -2.87 -5.72 -20.57
C LYS A 392 -2.53 -4.94 -19.30
N HIS A 393 -3.05 -3.73 -19.20
CA HIS A 393 -2.98 -2.92 -17.99
C HIS A 393 -4.31 -2.93 -17.23
N SER A 394 -4.27 -2.83 -15.91
CA SER A 394 -5.44 -2.52 -15.10
C SER A 394 -5.78 -1.03 -15.21
N ASP A 395 -6.97 -0.63 -14.73
CA ASP A 395 -7.35 0.78 -14.65
C ASP A 395 -6.44 1.56 -13.71
N GLY A 396 -5.99 0.93 -12.61
CA GLY A 396 -5.12 1.54 -11.61
C GLY A 396 -5.83 2.56 -10.71
N TYR A 397 -5.03 3.35 -10.01
CA TYR A 397 -5.48 4.47 -9.21
C TYR A 397 -4.52 5.66 -9.36
N PRO A 398 -5.03 6.92 -9.25
CA PRO A 398 -4.25 8.12 -9.50
C PRO A 398 -3.29 8.44 -8.35
N ALA A 399 -2.27 9.24 -8.66
CA ALA A 399 -1.35 9.81 -7.70
C ALA A 399 -1.91 11.09 -7.06
N TRP A 400 -1.47 11.37 -5.85
CA TRP A 400 -1.58 12.70 -5.26
C TRP A 400 -0.21 13.38 -5.35
N LYS A 401 -0.13 14.37 -6.24
CA LYS A 401 1.08 15.16 -6.43
C LYS A 401 1.14 16.31 -5.42
N MET A 402 2.29 16.48 -4.76
CA MET A 402 2.53 17.63 -3.87
C MET A 402 2.27 18.96 -4.60
N ARG A 403 1.57 19.87 -3.94
CA ARG A 403 1.29 21.21 -4.43
C ARG A 403 2.46 22.15 -4.11
N ALA A 404 3.08 22.76 -5.13
CA ALA A 404 4.27 23.60 -4.99
C ALA A 404 4.12 24.77 -4.00
N HIS A 405 2.90 25.25 -3.74
CA HIS A 405 2.60 26.34 -2.81
C HIS A 405 1.32 26.02 -2.05
N SER A 406 1.36 24.96 -1.21
CA SER A 406 0.26 24.61 -0.34
C SER A 406 0.19 25.56 0.85
N GLU A 407 -0.92 26.29 0.95
CA GLU A 407 -1.20 27.14 2.10
C GLU A 407 -1.53 26.28 3.33
N LEU A 408 -2.26 25.18 3.12
CA LEU A 408 -2.59 24.24 4.21
C LEU A 408 -1.35 23.58 4.79
N GLN A 409 -0.44 23.08 3.96
CA GLN A 409 0.83 22.50 4.42
C GLN A 409 1.62 23.49 5.28
N LYS A 410 1.68 24.77 4.86
CA LYS A 410 2.36 25.82 5.63
C LYS A 410 1.72 25.99 7.01
N ILE A 411 0.39 26.09 7.09
CA ILE A 411 -0.35 26.24 8.35
C ILE A 411 -0.09 25.05 9.27
N VAL A 412 -0.19 23.82 8.75
CA VAL A 412 0.03 22.59 9.50
C VAL A 412 1.46 22.52 10.04
N LYS A 413 2.45 22.83 9.22
CA LYS A 413 3.87 22.89 9.62
C LYS A 413 4.13 23.94 10.69
N GLU A 414 3.66 25.17 10.50
CA GLU A 414 3.84 26.28 11.45
C GLU A 414 3.16 25.98 12.80
N SER A 415 1.96 25.36 12.78
CA SER A 415 1.24 24.92 13.97
C SER A 415 2.04 23.87 14.74
N TYR A 416 2.58 22.86 14.04
CA TYR A 416 3.40 21.82 14.65
C TYR A 416 4.64 22.38 15.35
N ILE A 417 5.39 23.25 14.67
CA ILE A 417 6.57 23.92 15.24
C ILE A 417 6.20 24.75 16.48
N LYS A 418 5.11 25.51 16.41
CA LYS A 418 4.61 26.33 17.52
C LYS A 418 4.31 25.49 18.75
N LEU A 419 3.64 24.34 18.58
CA LEU A 419 3.19 23.50 19.69
C LEU A 419 4.32 22.66 20.30
N PHE A 420 5.21 22.13 19.46
CA PHE A 420 6.16 21.09 19.88
C PHE A 420 7.62 21.53 19.83
N GLY A 421 7.92 22.71 19.29
CA GLY A 421 9.28 23.28 19.23
C GLY A 421 10.25 22.51 18.31
N LYS A 422 9.72 21.65 17.43
CA LYS A 422 10.51 20.85 16.47
C LYS A 422 9.87 20.92 15.08
N GLU A 423 10.69 20.76 14.03
CA GLU A 423 10.20 20.65 12.66
C GLU A 423 9.51 19.29 12.46
N PRO A 424 8.32 19.23 11.84
CA PRO A 424 7.76 17.98 11.37
C PRO A 424 8.49 17.50 10.12
N ILE A 425 8.43 16.22 9.85
CA ILE A 425 8.96 15.63 8.62
C ILE A 425 7.89 15.74 7.54
N VAL A 426 8.13 16.56 6.52
CA VAL A 426 7.28 16.58 5.32
C VAL A 426 7.73 15.48 4.37
N ARG A 427 6.82 14.63 3.94
CA ARG A 427 7.15 13.50 3.06
C ARG A 427 5.99 13.08 2.15
N GLY A 428 6.29 12.27 1.18
CA GLY A 428 5.31 11.51 0.42
C GLY A 428 5.43 10.03 0.74
N ILE A 429 4.39 9.27 0.40
CA ILE A 429 4.39 7.81 0.49
C ILE A 429 4.40 7.20 -0.92
N HIS A 430 5.21 6.16 -1.12
CA HIS A 430 5.25 5.43 -2.39
C HIS A 430 4.21 4.29 -2.44
N ALA A 431 3.08 4.51 -1.78
CA ALA A 431 1.87 3.70 -1.77
C ALA A 431 0.66 4.56 -2.15
N GLY A 432 -0.52 3.97 -2.32
CA GLY A 432 -1.76 4.71 -2.56
C GLY A 432 -2.33 5.27 -1.26
N LEU A 433 -2.99 6.42 -1.35
CA LEU A 433 -3.88 6.99 -0.34
C LEU A 433 -5.15 7.48 -1.04
N GLU A 434 -6.26 7.57 -0.34
CA GLU A 434 -7.52 8.12 -0.88
C GLU A 434 -7.36 9.55 -1.41
N CYS A 435 -6.38 10.31 -0.86
CA CYS A 435 -6.00 11.64 -1.35
C CYS A 435 -5.64 11.63 -2.86
N GLY A 436 -5.12 10.54 -3.40
CA GLY A 436 -4.90 10.38 -4.85
C GLY A 436 -6.20 10.50 -5.62
N LEU A 437 -7.25 9.80 -5.20
CA LEU A 437 -8.57 9.82 -5.83
C LEU A 437 -9.27 11.17 -5.67
N PHE A 438 -9.12 11.80 -4.50
CA PHE A 438 -9.66 13.15 -4.27
C PHE A 438 -8.95 14.19 -5.13
N SER A 439 -7.63 14.08 -5.35
CA SER A 439 -6.88 15.02 -6.17
C SER A 439 -7.35 15.06 -7.62
N GLU A 440 -7.78 13.92 -8.16
CA GLU A 440 -8.33 13.83 -9.52
C GLU A 440 -9.71 14.50 -9.63
N ARG A 441 -10.58 14.29 -8.64
CA ARG A 441 -11.97 14.80 -8.65
C ARG A 441 -12.11 16.24 -8.16
N TYR A 442 -11.21 16.66 -7.31
CA TYR A 442 -11.18 17.99 -6.70
C TYR A 442 -9.82 18.65 -6.94
N PRO A 443 -9.47 19.02 -8.19
CA PRO A 443 -8.12 19.49 -8.55
C PRO A 443 -7.66 20.77 -7.85
N ASN A 444 -8.60 21.51 -7.27
CA ASN A 444 -8.33 22.73 -6.51
C ASN A 444 -8.21 22.49 -5.00
N LEU A 445 -8.53 21.31 -4.52
CA LEU A 445 -8.47 20.96 -3.11
C LEU A 445 -7.01 20.92 -2.65
N ASP A 446 -6.70 21.66 -1.58
CA ASP A 446 -5.38 21.63 -0.94
C ASP A 446 -5.42 20.62 0.20
N MET A 447 -4.51 19.66 0.20
CA MET A 447 -4.60 18.47 1.06
C MET A 447 -3.30 18.22 1.81
N VAL A 448 -3.44 17.71 3.03
CA VAL A 448 -2.38 17.11 3.83
C VAL A 448 -2.91 15.86 4.54
N SER A 449 -2.00 14.95 4.93
CA SER A 449 -2.37 13.84 5.81
C SER A 449 -1.40 13.81 7.00
N PHE A 450 -1.94 13.59 8.21
CA PHE A 450 -1.19 13.36 9.43
C PHE A 450 -2.04 12.60 10.45
N GLY A 451 -1.39 11.87 11.34
CA GLY A 451 -2.08 11.03 12.32
C GLY A 451 -1.20 10.66 13.51
N PRO A 452 -1.77 9.95 14.50
CA PRO A 452 -1.03 9.44 15.64
C PRO A 452 -0.16 8.23 15.28
N THR A 453 0.73 7.83 16.18
CA THR A 453 1.59 6.69 15.94
C THR A 453 0.85 5.36 16.13
N LEU A 454 0.75 4.60 15.05
CA LEU A 454 0.28 3.21 15.02
C LEU A 454 1.44 2.27 14.71
N ARG A 455 1.33 1.02 15.13
CA ARG A 455 2.31 -0.03 14.77
C ARG A 455 1.59 -1.35 14.56
N PHE A 456 2.15 -2.15 13.65
CA PHE A 456 1.64 -3.48 13.29
C PHE A 456 0.18 -3.46 12.82
N VAL A 457 -0.22 -2.40 12.13
CA VAL A 457 -1.55 -2.30 11.51
C VAL A 457 -1.83 -3.54 10.64
N HIS A 458 -3.10 -3.89 10.46
CA HIS A 458 -3.56 -5.06 9.71
C HIS A 458 -3.14 -6.42 10.33
N THR A 459 -2.67 -6.43 11.58
CA THR A 459 -2.34 -7.66 12.31
C THR A 459 -2.97 -7.68 13.69
N PRO A 460 -3.09 -8.86 14.34
CA PRO A 460 -3.57 -8.95 15.73
C PRO A 460 -2.64 -8.30 16.77
N GLU A 461 -1.49 -7.79 16.36
CA GLU A 461 -0.53 -7.05 17.19
C GLU A 461 -0.69 -5.53 17.04
N GLU A 462 -1.68 -5.07 16.30
CA GLU A 462 -1.98 -3.66 16.07
C GLU A 462 -2.10 -2.89 17.40
N ARG A 463 -1.43 -1.74 17.46
CA ARG A 463 -1.41 -0.91 18.64
C ARG A 463 -1.29 0.57 18.32
N LEU A 464 -1.97 1.38 19.12
CA LEU A 464 -2.02 2.84 19.05
C LEU A 464 -1.23 3.46 20.21
N HIS A 465 -0.30 4.35 19.92
CA HIS A 465 0.49 5.05 20.94
C HIS A 465 -0.32 6.19 21.58
N ILE A 466 -0.76 5.98 22.81
CA ILE A 466 -1.68 6.88 23.52
C ILE A 466 -1.19 8.34 23.59
N PRO A 467 0.09 8.63 23.95
CA PRO A 467 0.56 10.02 24.02
C PRO A 467 0.46 10.78 22.70
N THR A 468 0.64 10.12 21.56
CA THR A 468 0.61 10.78 20.25
C THR A 468 -0.81 11.17 19.83
N VAL A 469 -1.85 10.51 20.35
CA VAL A 469 -3.24 10.91 20.12
C VAL A 469 -3.51 12.31 20.69
N GLN A 470 -2.97 12.62 21.89
CA GLN A 470 -3.08 13.97 22.47
C GLN A 470 -2.32 15.01 21.63
N MET A 471 -1.13 14.65 21.14
CA MET A 471 -0.32 15.56 20.31
C MET A 471 -1.06 15.91 19.00
N VAL A 472 -1.57 14.90 18.31
CA VAL A 472 -2.32 15.10 17.05
C VAL A 472 -3.62 15.85 17.30
N TRP A 473 -4.33 15.60 18.41
CA TRP A 473 -5.53 16.34 18.79
C TRP A 473 -5.24 17.83 19.02
N ASP A 474 -4.18 18.17 19.74
CA ASP A 474 -3.77 19.55 19.97
C ASP A 474 -3.32 20.23 18.66
N HIS A 475 -2.62 19.51 17.80
CA HIS A 475 -2.21 19.96 16.48
C HIS A 475 -3.44 20.26 15.60
N LEU A 476 -4.38 19.33 15.49
CA LEU A 476 -5.61 19.48 14.72
C LEU A 476 -6.41 20.73 15.17
N LYS A 477 -6.60 20.92 16.47
CA LYS A 477 -7.30 22.10 17.02
C LYS A 477 -6.60 23.42 16.66
N ASP A 478 -5.26 23.46 16.79
CA ASP A 478 -4.52 24.68 16.46
C ASP A 478 -4.56 24.96 14.95
N VAL A 479 -4.49 23.93 14.10
CA VAL A 479 -4.67 24.08 12.65
C VAL A 479 -6.05 24.66 12.32
N LEU A 480 -7.14 24.07 12.84
CA LEU A 480 -8.52 24.52 12.59
C LEU A 480 -8.72 25.98 12.98
N LYS A 481 -8.13 26.40 14.10
CA LYS A 481 -8.19 27.79 14.58
C LYS A 481 -7.45 28.76 13.64
N ASN A 482 -6.36 28.33 12.99
CA ASN A 482 -5.51 29.19 12.17
C ASN A 482 -5.85 29.16 10.67
N ILE A 483 -6.91 28.51 10.26
CA ILE A 483 -7.40 28.52 8.88
C ILE A 483 -7.69 29.98 8.43
N PRO A 484 -7.19 30.43 7.28
CA PRO A 484 -7.33 31.81 6.83
C PRO A 484 -8.75 32.16 6.42
N ALA A 485 -9.05 33.46 6.35
CA ALA A 485 -10.29 33.96 5.74
C ALA A 485 -10.32 33.67 4.22
N LYS A 486 -11.52 33.62 3.67
CA LYS A 486 -11.76 33.51 2.22
C LYS A 486 -11.29 34.73 1.47
#